data_a1647e834860acaca8da475f3db807bf
#
_entry.id   a1647e834860acaca8da475f3db807bf
#
_cell.length_a   1.000
_cell.length_b   1.000
_cell.length_c   1.000
_cell.angle_alpha   90.00
_cell.angle_beta   90.00
_cell.angle_gamma   90.00
#
_symmetry.space_group_name_H-M   'P 1'
#
loop_
_entity.id
_entity.type
_entity.pdbx_description
1 polymer ?
#
loop_
_entity_poly.entity_id
_entity_poly.type
_entity_poly.pdbx_seq_one_letter_code
_entity_poly.pdbx_strand_id
1 'polypeptide(L)'
;MSDGKSGLQLRSLLKKSGELELSLVEVPTPEPADDEVVVRVEATPINPSDLGLLIGPADMSTAKVTGTKDAPLITAKMPEGAMRMMAARLDQSL
;
A
#
# COMPACT_ATOMS: atom_id res chain seq x y z
N MET A 1 19.31 -12.38 14.82
CA MET A 1 19.57 -11.73 13.53
C MET A 1 18.60 -12.23 12.47
N SER A 2 18.06 -11.34 11.70
CA SER A 2 17.33 -11.76 10.54
C SER A 2 18.27 -12.49 9.58
N ASP A 3 17.88 -13.66 9.12
CA ASP A 3 18.70 -14.48 8.22
C ASP A 3 18.53 -14.09 6.74
N GLY A 4 18.26 -12.82 6.49
CA GLY A 4 18.05 -12.28 5.16
C GLY A 4 16.65 -12.46 4.63
N LYS A 5 15.72 -12.91 5.45
CA LYS A 5 14.33 -13.04 5.05
C LYS A 5 13.69 -11.66 4.87
N SER A 6 12.82 -11.56 3.90
CA SER A 6 12.05 -10.36 3.65
C SER A 6 10.64 -10.75 3.22
N GLY A 7 9.74 -9.78 3.24
CA GLY A 7 8.37 -9.95 2.78
C GLY A 7 7.95 -8.79 1.93
N LEU A 8 6.90 -8.99 1.17
CA LEU A 8 6.32 -7.93 0.36
C LEU A 8 5.16 -7.27 1.11
N GLN A 9 5.09 -5.95 1.02
CA GLN A 9 3.98 -5.16 1.55
C GLN A 9 3.33 -4.37 0.42
N LEU A 10 2.02 -4.46 0.34
CA LEU A 10 1.24 -3.60 -0.53
C LEU A 10 0.94 -2.32 0.23
N ARG A 11 1.33 -1.18 -0.33
CA ARG A 11 1.18 0.13 0.29
C ARG A 11 0.32 1.05 -0.52
N SER A 12 -0.38 1.93 0.18
CA SER A 12 -1.22 2.97 -0.41
C SER A 12 -0.79 4.32 0.14
N LEU A 13 -0.50 5.26 -0.74
CA LEU A 13 -0.08 6.61 -0.38
C LEU A 13 -0.87 7.62 -1.20
N LEU A 14 -1.59 8.52 -0.52
CA LEU A 14 -2.27 9.64 -1.17
C LEU A 14 -1.41 10.89 -1.01
N LYS A 15 -0.94 11.43 -2.11
CA LYS A 15 -0.10 12.63 -2.12
C LYS A 15 -0.95 13.89 -2.13
N LYS A 16 -0.38 14.98 -1.62
CA LYS A 16 -1.02 16.29 -1.66
C LYS A 16 -1.33 16.76 -3.08
N SER A 17 -0.59 16.25 -4.08
CA SER A 17 -0.84 16.53 -5.49
C SER A 17 -2.17 15.97 -6.00
N GLY A 18 -2.83 15.10 -5.23
CA GLY A 18 -4.04 14.43 -5.65
C GLY A 18 -3.80 13.09 -6.33
N GLU A 19 -2.56 12.62 -6.33
CA GLU A 19 -2.21 11.32 -6.90
C GLU A 19 -2.19 10.25 -5.83
N LEU A 20 -2.90 9.15 -6.08
CA LEU A 20 -2.83 7.94 -5.25
C LEU A 20 -1.78 7.01 -5.84
N GLU A 21 -0.85 6.54 -5.00
CA GLU A 21 0.14 5.54 -5.40
C GLU A 21 -0.08 4.24 -4.67
N LEU A 22 -0.17 3.15 -5.42
CA LEU A 22 -0.16 1.80 -4.88
C LEU A 22 1.17 1.16 -5.26
N SER A 23 1.88 0.64 -4.28
CA SER A 23 3.20 0.05 -4.51
C SER A 23 3.36 -1.25 -3.76
N LEU A 24 4.21 -2.10 -4.30
CA LEU A 24 4.62 -3.34 -3.66
C LEU A 24 6.07 -3.17 -3.24
N VAL A 25 6.33 -3.22 -1.95
CA VAL A 25 7.63 -2.90 -1.35
C VAL A 25 8.17 -4.11 -0.62
N GLU A 26 9.43 -4.44 -0.86
CA GLU A 26 10.12 -5.46 -0.10
C GLU A 26 10.60 -4.89 1.22
N VAL A 27 10.27 -5.57 2.31
CA VAL A 27 10.58 -5.12 3.67
C VAL A 27 11.33 -6.23 4.38
N PRO A 28 12.47 -5.95 5.02
CA PRO A 28 13.18 -6.97 5.77
C PRO A 28 12.34 -7.45 6.96
N THR A 29 12.41 -8.75 7.24
CA THR A 29 11.71 -9.34 8.38
C THR A 29 12.46 -8.95 9.66
N PRO A 30 11.80 -8.28 10.62
CA PRO A 30 12.46 -7.90 11.87
C PRO A 30 12.72 -9.11 12.76
N GLU A 31 13.69 -8.99 13.63
CA GLU A 31 13.92 -9.99 14.67
C GLU A 31 12.77 -9.94 15.67
N PRO A 32 12.17 -11.09 16.01
CA PRO A 32 11.10 -11.10 17.01
C PRO A 32 11.65 -10.86 18.42
N ALA A 33 10.92 -10.12 19.24
CA ALA A 33 11.20 -10.00 20.67
C ALA A 33 10.83 -11.31 21.36
N ASP A 34 11.13 -11.41 22.66
CA ASP A 34 10.94 -12.66 23.41
C ASP A 34 9.48 -13.14 23.44
N ASP A 35 8.53 -12.20 23.34
CA ASP A 35 7.11 -12.50 23.35
C ASP A 35 6.46 -12.43 21.94
N GLU A 36 7.29 -12.39 20.91
CA GLU A 36 6.86 -12.28 19.52
C GLU A 36 7.28 -13.49 18.71
N VAL A 37 6.57 -13.74 17.63
CA VAL A 37 6.92 -14.78 16.66
C VAL A 37 6.88 -14.19 15.25
N VAL A 38 7.65 -14.79 14.35
CA VAL A 38 7.59 -14.47 12.93
C VAL A 38 6.66 -15.46 12.26
N VAL A 39 5.66 -14.94 11.53
CA VAL A 39 4.68 -15.74 10.83
C VAL A 39 4.88 -15.60 9.33
N ARG A 40 4.94 -16.74 8.64
CA ARG A 40 4.91 -16.73 7.18
C ARG A 40 3.46 -16.68 6.73
N VAL A 41 3.07 -15.59 6.08
CA VAL A 41 1.73 -15.45 5.50
C VAL A 41 1.68 -16.22 4.19
N GLU A 42 0.81 -17.22 4.12
CA GLU A 42 0.65 -18.08 2.93
C GLU A 42 -0.45 -17.56 2.00
N ALA A 43 -1.49 -16.96 2.59
CA ALA A 43 -2.62 -16.42 1.84
C ALA A 43 -3.35 -15.38 2.68
N THR A 44 -3.96 -14.42 2.01
CA THR A 44 -4.83 -13.44 2.68
C THR A 44 -6.14 -13.31 1.90
N PRO A 45 -7.28 -13.10 2.58
CA PRO A 45 -8.51 -12.79 1.87
C PRO A 45 -8.48 -11.35 1.34
N ILE A 46 -9.27 -11.10 0.30
CA ILE A 46 -9.51 -9.75 -0.21
C ILE A 46 -10.98 -9.44 0.06
N ASN A 47 -11.23 -8.45 0.88
CA ASN A 47 -12.58 -8.02 1.25
C ASN A 47 -12.89 -6.66 0.65
N PRO A 48 -14.18 -6.30 0.43
CA PRO A 48 -14.52 -4.96 -0.06
C PRO A 48 -13.98 -3.84 0.82
N SER A 49 -13.90 -4.04 2.14
CA SER A 49 -13.32 -3.03 3.04
C SER A 49 -11.83 -2.79 2.79
N ASP A 50 -11.10 -3.79 2.31
CA ASP A 50 -9.68 -3.65 1.97
C ASP A 50 -9.52 -2.69 0.80
N LEU A 51 -10.42 -2.77 -0.18
CA LEU A 51 -10.41 -1.85 -1.32
C LEU A 51 -10.70 -0.42 -0.87
N GLY A 52 -11.58 -0.22 0.10
CA GLY A 52 -11.85 1.08 0.67
C GLY A 52 -10.62 1.72 1.29
N LEU A 53 -9.80 0.93 1.99
CA LEU A 53 -8.55 1.39 2.56
C LEU A 53 -7.48 1.64 1.51
N LEU A 54 -7.40 0.77 0.51
CA LEU A 54 -6.32 0.79 -0.47
C LEU A 54 -6.50 1.91 -1.50
N ILE A 55 -7.67 2.02 -2.09
CA ILE A 55 -7.94 2.95 -3.18
C ILE A 55 -8.91 4.08 -2.80
N GLY A 56 -9.80 3.84 -1.82
CA GLY A 56 -10.81 4.81 -1.42
C GLY A 56 -11.63 5.29 -2.62
N PRO A 57 -11.90 6.61 -2.70
CA PRO A 57 -12.67 7.19 -3.81
C PRO A 57 -11.83 7.55 -5.03
N ALA A 58 -10.63 6.98 -5.20
CA ALA A 58 -9.79 7.28 -6.35
C ALA A 58 -10.48 6.92 -7.67
N ASP A 59 -10.23 7.73 -8.69
CA ASP A 59 -10.74 7.46 -10.03
C ASP A 59 -9.82 6.44 -10.73
N MET A 60 -10.20 5.17 -10.65
CA MET A 60 -9.39 4.09 -11.21
C MET A 60 -9.40 4.05 -12.73
N SER A 61 -10.26 4.81 -13.40
CA SER A 61 -10.19 4.97 -14.86
C SER A 61 -8.93 5.73 -15.29
N THR A 62 -8.31 6.47 -14.36
CA THR A 62 -7.06 7.19 -14.61
C THR A 62 -5.83 6.38 -14.24
N ALA A 63 -6.00 5.14 -13.81
CA ALA A 63 -4.91 4.31 -13.31
C ALA A 63 -3.84 4.06 -14.38
N LYS A 64 -2.59 4.17 -13.97
CA LYS A 64 -1.43 3.86 -14.80
C LYS A 64 -0.55 2.89 -14.04
N VAL A 65 -0.01 1.91 -14.78
CA VAL A 65 0.90 0.94 -14.20
C VAL A 65 2.30 1.22 -14.71
N THR A 66 3.24 1.40 -13.78
CA THR A 66 4.65 1.61 -14.08
C THR A 66 5.50 0.69 -13.19
N GLY A 67 6.81 0.91 -13.18
CA GLY A 67 7.71 0.08 -12.42
C GLY A 67 8.07 -1.20 -13.15
N THR A 68 8.50 -2.20 -12.39
CA THR A 68 8.90 -3.49 -12.92
C THR A 68 7.91 -4.58 -12.53
N LYS A 69 8.09 -5.77 -13.11
CA LYS A 69 7.27 -6.93 -12.73
C LYS A 69 7.39 -7.27 -11.25
N ASP A 70 8.59 -7.08 -10.67
CA ASP A 70 8.86 -7.40 -9.27
C ASP A 70 8.52 -6.25 -8.32
N ALA A 71 8.48 -5.03 -8.83
CA ALA A 71 8.15 -3.84 -8.05
C ALA A 71 7.19 -2.95 -8.84
N PRO A 72 5.94 -3.39 -9.05
CA PRO A 72 4.96 -2.60 -9.79
C PRO A 72 4.54 -1.35 -9.01
N LEU A 73 4.23 -0.29 -9.74
CA LEU A 73 3.70 0.94 -9.20
C LEU A 73 2.43 1.30 -9.96
N ILE A 74 1.34 1.47 -9.24
CA ILE A 74 0.07 1.90 -9.82
C ILE A 74 -0.24 3.29 -9.31
N THR A 75 -0.54 4.20 -10.21
CA THR A 75 -0.95 5.56 -9.85
C THR A 75 -2.33 5.85 -10.42
N ALA A 76 -3.13 6.60 -9.66
CA ALA A 76 -4.46 7.03 -10.07
C ALA A 76 -4.73 8.41 -9.51
N LYS A 77 -5.68 9.13 -10.10
CA LYS A 77 -6.05 10.46 -9.62
C LYS A 77 -7.15 10.35 -8.58
N MET A 78 -7.00 11.14 -7.51
CA MET A 78 -8.05 11.30 -6.51
C MET A 78 -8.92 12.49 -6.95
N PRO A 79 -10.26 12.33 -7.05
CA PRO A 79 -11.14 13.46 -7.37
C PRO A 79 -10.95 14.61 -6.38
N GLU A 80 -10.99 15.83 -6.88
CA GLU A 80 -10.74 17.02 -6.08
C GLU A 80 -11.68 17.10 -4.88
N GLY A 81 -12.96 16.78 -5.08
CA GLY A 81 -13.94 16.79 -3.98
C GLY A 81 -13.63 15.77 -2.90
N ALA A 82 -12.96 14.66 -3.25
CA ALA A 82 -12.59 13.62 -2.30
C ALA A 82 -11.35 14.01 -1.49
N MET A 83 -10.49 14.88 -2.00
CA MET A 83 -9.26 15.29 -1.32
C MET A 83 -9.53 15.88 0.07
N ARG A 84 -10.62 16.61 0.23
CA ARG A 84 -11.01 17.17 1.52
C ARG A 84 -11.31 16.11 2.54
N MET A 85 -11.97 15.03 2.11
CA MET A 85 -12.33 13.91 2.97
C MET A 85 -11.10 13.10 3.37
N MET A 86 -10.05 13.16 2.57
CA MET A 86 -8.84 12.38 2.76
C MET A 86 -7.70 13.17 3.40
N ALA A 87 -7.98 14.38 3.90
CA ALA A 87 -6.95 15.29 4.42
C ALA A 87 -6.07 14.65 5.50
N ALA A 88 -6.66 13.80 6.35
CA ALA A 88 -5.92 13.15 7.44
C ALA A 88 -4.96 12.05 6.94
N ARG A 89 -5.11 11.61 5.70
CA ARG A 89 -4.27 10.55 5.10
C ARG A 89 -3.16 11.07 4.20
N LEU A 90 -3.12 12.38 3.94
CA LEU A 90 -2.16 12.93 2.98
C LEU A 90 -0.72 12.62 3.40
N ASP A 91 0.05 12.10 2.45
CA ASP A 91 1.48 11.77 2.60
C ASP A 91 1.76 10.75 3.71
N GLN A 92 0.77 9.94 4.09
CA GLN A 92 0.94 8.85 5.05
C GLN A 92 0.77 7.52 4.34
N SER A 93 1.81 6.70 4.36
CA SER A 93 1.76 5.36 3.78
C SER A 93 0.94 4.42 4.67
N LEU A 94 0.06 3.68 4.05
CA LEU A 94 -0.71 2.64 4.73
C LEU A 94 -0.20 1.26 4.30
#